data_68ac582cedbf12c9d213a5030488e5b9
#
_entry.id   68ac582cedbf12c9d213a5030488e5b9
#
_cell.length_a   1.000
_cell.length_b   1.000
_cell.length_c   1.000
_cell.angle_alpha   90.00
_cell.angle_beta   90.00
_cell.angle_gamma   90.00
#
_symmetry.space_group_name_H-M   'P 1'
#
loop_
_entity.id
_entity.type
_entity.pdbx_description
1 polymer ?
#
loop_
_entity_poly.entity_id
_entity_poly.type
_entity_poly.pdbx_seq_one_letter_code
_entity_poly.pdbx_strand_id
1 'polypeptide(L)'
;MRILLCLVLMCCMSGLASAQMTAAKKIPPAIEKKIVLKASAQKVWDYISEPTNYKKFSGVKEFTCEEKALNAKIELTGKDGKKRSQYISVIDYDVFKICYFVIRSDYTNDKQWVYAFEVHPKGYKKCEVVLSVYNGFDELSPEFKKGMTEEFDTIITSLQKKFK
;
A
#
# COMPACT_ATOMS: atom_id res chain seq x y z
N MET A 1 50.36 -13.11 -25.35
CA MET A 1 50.36 -12.12 -24.25
C MET A 1 49.21 -11.11 -24.34
N ARG A 2 48.78 -10.61 -25.48
CA ARG A 2 47.64 -9.64 -25.61
C ARG A 2 46.26 -10.22 -25.22
N ILE A 3 45.98 -11.49 -25.52
CA ILE A 3 44.69 -12.13 -25.25
C ILE A 3 44.48 -12.37 -23.75
N LEU A 4 45.56 -12.66 -23.03
CA LEU A 4 45.48 -12.87 -21.56
C LEU A 4 45.15 -11.57 -20.79
N LEU A 5 45.65 -10.44 -21.31
CA LEU A 5 45.37 -9.13 -20.72
C LEU A 5 43.91 -8.70 -20.85
N CYS A 6 43.27 -9.04 -21.98
CA CYS A 6 41.86 -8.75 -22.21
C CYS A 6 40.91 -9.58 -21.31
N LEU A 7 41.27 -10.85 -21.05
CA LEU A 7 40.49 -11.72 -20.14
C LEU A 7 40.55 -11.23 -18.70
N VAL A 8 41.71 -10.77 -18.22
CA VAL A 8 41.86 -10.23 -16.86
C VAL A 8 41.09 -8.90 -16.71
N LEU A 9 41.07 -8.04 -17.73
CA LEU A 9 40.27 -6.80 -17.70
C LEU A 9 38.75 -7.10 -17.70
N MET A 10 38.27 -8.12 -18.44
CA MET A 10 36.87 -8.51 -18.44
C MET A 10 36.41 -9.06 -17.10
N CYS A 11 37.25 -9.83 -16.40
CA CYS A 11 36.92 -10.34 -15.06
C CYS A 11 36.87 -9.23 -14.00
N CYS A 12 37.68 -8.17 -14.13
CA CYS A 12 37.65 -7.04 -13.19
C CYS A 12 36.41 -6.16 -13.34
N MET A 13 35.85 -6.08 -14.54
CA MET A 13 34.63 -5.27 -14.79
C MET A 13 33.35 -5.94 -14.27
N SER A 14 33.29 -7.27 -14.23
CA SER A 14 32.13 -7.99 -13.68
C SER A 14 32.04 -7.94 -12.15
N GLY A 15 33.14 -7.72 -11.46
CA GLY A 15 33.16 -7.55 -9.99
C GLY A 15 32.66 -6.19 -9.49
N LEU A 16 32.71 -5.15 -10.34
CA LEU A 16 32.30 -3.80 -9.95
C LEU A 16 30.78 -3.56 -10.12
N ALA A 17 30.10 -4.35 -10.95
CA ALA A 17 28.65 -4.24 -11.13
C ALA A 17 27.83 -4.80 -9.96
N SER A 18 28.40 -5.69 -9.15
CA SER A 18 27.72 -6.29 -8.00
C SER A 18 27.78 -5.43 -6.72
N ALA A 19 28.62 -4.42 -6.67
CA ALA A 19 28.83 -3.61 -5.47
C ALA A 19 27.88 -2.40 -5.34
N GLN A 20 27.02 -2.14 -6.33
CA GLN A 20 26.13 -0.97 -6.32
C GLN A 20 24.65 -1.27 -6.04
N MET A 21 24.27 -2.49 -5.73
CA MET A 21 22.98 -2.75 -5.12
C MET A 21 23.08 -2.48 -3.61
N THR A 22 23.28 -1.23 -3.24
CA THR A 22 22.95 -0.79 -1.88
C THR A 22 21.47 -1.11 -1.68
N ALA A 23 21.19 -1.98 -0.71
CA ALA A 23 19.82 -2.31 -0.35
C ALA A 23 19.06 -1.01 -0.15
N ALA A 24 18.03 -0.78 -0.98
CA ALA A 24 17.23 0.42 -0.91
C ALA A 24 16.76 0.57 0.54
N LYS A 25 17.11 1.67 1.20
CA LYS A 25 16.75 1.91 2.59
C LYS A 25 15.23 1.84 2.68
N LYS A 26 14.72 0.85 3.40
CA LYS A 26 13.27 0.67 3.55
C LYS A 26 12.72 1.90 4.27
N ILE A 27 11.93 2.69 3.57
CA ILE A 27 11.27 3.87 4.17
C ILE A 27 10.19 3.35 5.12
N PRO A 28 10.24 3.66 6.42
CA PRO A 28 9.21 3.24 7.34
C PRO A 28 7.89 3.96 7.02
N PRO A 29 6.73 3.32 7.26
CA PRO A 29 5.45 4.00 7.13
C PRO A 29 5.33 5.11 8.17
N ALA A 30 4.69 6.21 7.77
CA ALA A 30 4.41 7.34 8.66
C ALA A 30 3.24 7.04 9.62
N ILE A 31 2.31 6.18 9.18
CA ILE A 31 1.22 5.62 9.99
C ILE A 31 1.13 4.14 9.63
N GLU A 32 1.03 3.29 10.64
CA GLU A 32 0.82 1.85 10.46
C GLU A 32 -0.16 1.33 11.49
N LYS A 33 -1.10 0.47 11.05
CA LYS A 33 -1.97 -0.31 11.92
C LYS A 33 -2.03 -1.76 11.46
N LYS A 34 -2.11 -2.68 12.40
CA LYS A 34 -2.15 -4.13 12.15
C LYS A 34 -3.34 -4.77 12.81
N ILE A 35 -3.89 -5.78 12.15
CA ILE A 35 -4.96 -6.59 12.71
C ILE A 35 -4.79 -8.05 12.30
N VAL A 36 -5.08 -8.95 13.21
CA VAL A 36 -5.14 -10.38 12.95
C VAL A 36 -6.59 -10.82 12.77
N LEU A 37 -6.87 -11.51 11.65
CA LEU A 37 -8.19 -12.01 11.28
C LEU A 37 -8.21 -13.55 11.28
N LYS A 38 -9.37 -14.14 11.62
CA LYS A 38 -9.61 -15.59 11.61
C LYS A 38 -10.09 -16.06 10.23
N ALA A 39 -9.32 -15.76 9.20
CA ALA A 39 -9.59 -16.16 7.82
C ALA A 39 -8.26 -16.39 7.09
N SER A 40 -8.27 -17.20 6.02
CA SER A 40 -7.10 -17.37 5.17
C SER A 40 -6.70 -16.05 4.51
N ALA A 41 -5.42 -15.86 4.25
CA ALA A 41 -4.90 -14.67 3.58
C ALA A 41 -5.57 -14.46 2.21
N GLN A 42 -5.73 -15.54 1.42
CA GLN A 42 -6.39 -15.47 0.12
C GLN A 42 -7.80 -14.90 0.22
N LYS A 43 -8.62 -15.40 1.16
CA LYS A 43 -10.01 -14.95 1.33
C LYS A 43 -10.11 -13.47 1.71
N VAL A 44 -9.18 -13.01 2.56
CA VAL A 44 -9.12 -11.61 2.96
C VAL A 44 -8.60 -10.74 1.82
N TRP A 45 -7.57 -11.20 1.10
CA TRP A 45 -7.03 -10.54 -0.08
C TRP A 45 -8.09 -10.33 -1.16
N ASP A 46 -8.82 -11.39 -1.55
CA ASP A 46 -9.89 -11.32 -2.55
C ASP A 46 -10.94 -10.26 -2.20
N TYR A 47 -11.19 -10.07 -0.91
CA TYR A 47 -12.16 -9.09 -0.44
C TYR A 47 -11.63 -7.65 -0.45
N ILE A 48 -10.42 -7.41 0.09
CA ILE A 48 -9.88 -6.05 0.19
C ILE A 48 -9.28 -5.54 -1.12
N SER A 49 -8.78 -6.43 -1.99
CA SER A 49 -8.24 -6.04 -3.29
C SER A 49 -9.31 -5.72 -4.32
N GLU A 50 -10.57 -6.04 -4.05
CA GLU A 50 -11.69 -5.76 -4.94
C GLU A 50 -12.20 -4.32 -4.70
N PRO A 51 -12.03 -3.39 -5.68
CA PRO A 51 -12.38 -1.97 -5.50
C PRO A 51 -13.85 -1.76 -5.12
N THR A 52 -14.77 -2.55 -5.64
CA THR A 52 -16.20 -2.44 -5.34
C THR A 52 -16.53 -2.72 -3.87
N ASN A 53 -15.65 -3.43 -3.16
CA ASN A 53 -15.78 -3.67 -1.73
C ASN A 53 -15.23 -2.53 -0.87
N TYR A 54 -14.41 -1.63 -1.44
CA TYR A 54 -13.77 -0.55 -0.70
C TYR A 54 -14.76 0.27 0.11
N LYS A 55 -15.85 0.71 -0.50
CA LYS A 55 -16.92 1.46 0.17
C LYS A 55 -17.51 0.71 1.37
N LYS A 56 -17.61 -0.64 1.28
CA LYS A 56 -18.22 -1.46 2.33
C LYS A 56 -17.39 -1.52 3.60
N PHE A 57 -16.06 -1.48 3.48
CA PHE A 57 -15.17 -1.60 4.64
C PHE A 57 -14.48 -0.30 5.06
N SER A 58 -14.25 0.65 4.15
CA SER A 58 -13.59 1.92 4.48
C SER A 58 -14.52 2.93 5.14
N GLY A 59 -15.83 2.77 4.93
CA GLY A 59 -16.81 3.70 5.48
C GLY A 59 -16.88 5.04 4.74
N VAL A 60 -16.28 5.15 3.54
CA VAL A 60 -16.43 6.33 2.68
C VAL A 60 -17.89 6.49 2.22
N LYS A 61 -18.33 7.72 2.04
CA LYS A 61 -19.69 8.05 1.62
C LYS A 61 -19.92 7.74 0.14
N GLU A 62 -18.95 8.13 -0.69
CA GLU A 62 -18.96 7.92 -2.14
C GLU A 62 -17.66 7.29 -2.58
N PHE A 63 -17.73 6.44 -3.57
CA PHE A 63 -16.59 5.75 -4.15
C PHE A 63 -16.88 5.40 -5.60
N THR A 64 -15.98 5.78 -6.49
CA THR A 64 -16.01 5.41 -7.91
C THR A 64 -14.66 4.83 -8.30
N CYS A 65 -14.70 3.70 -9.00
CA CYS A 65 -13.56 3.04 -9.61
C CYS A 65 -14.09 2.30 -10.85
N GLU A 66 -13.52 2.56 -12.00
CA GLU A 66 -14.00 1.97 -13.26
C GLU A 66 -13.66 0.48 -13.34
N GLU A 67 -12.43 0.13 -12.94
CA GLU A 67 -11.94 -1.25 -13.01
C GLU A 67 -10.86 -1.54 -11.96
N LYS A 68 -10.56 -2.82 -11.75
CA LYS A 68 -9.42 -3.28 -10.94
C LYS A 68 -8.19 -3.45 -11.83
N ALA A 69 -7.50 -2.36 -12.12
CA ALA A 69 -6.29 -2.35 -12.94
C ALA A 69 -5.25 -1.37 -12.39
N LEU A 70 -3.99 -1.58 -12.76
CA LEU A 70 -2.94 -0.59 -12.51
C LEU A 70 -3.32 0.73 -13.19
N ASN A 71 -3.08 1.84 -12.51
CA ASN A 71 -3.43 3.19 -12.92
C ASN A 71 -4.93 3.48 -13.02
N ALA A 72 -5.79 2.56 -12.59
CA ALA A 72 -7.23 2.84 -12.49
C ALA A 72 -7.47 3.99 -11.51
N LYS A 73 -8.19 5.00 -11.95
CA LYS A 73 -8.53 6.17 -11.15
C LYS A 73 -9.64 5.85 -10.16
N ILE A 74 -9.50 6.36 -8.98
CA ILE A 74 -10.48 6.24 -7.90
C ILE A 74 -10.78 7.64 -7.38
N GLU A 75 -12.05 7.96 -7.30
CA GLU A 75 -12.56 9.16 -6.63
C GLU A 75 -13.37 8.73 -5.41
N LEU A 76 -13.15 9.38 -4.29
CA LEU A 76 -13.91 9.09 -3.09
C LEU A 76 -14.22 10.35 -2.26
N THR A 77 -15.31 10.26 -1.51
CA THR A 77 -15.73 11.28 -0.55
C THR A 77 -15.83 10.62 0.84
N GLY A 78 -15.11 11.14 1.81
CA GLY A 78 -15.17 10.69 3.20
C GLY A 78 -16.52 11.02 3.86
N LYS A 79 -16.75 10.49 5.06
CA LYS A 79 -17.95 10.79 5.86
C LYS A 79 -18.04 12.27 6.23
N ASP A 80 -16.91 12.92 6.39
CA ASP A 80 -16.76 14.35 6.68
C ASP A 80 -16.90 15.25 5.44
N GLY A 81 -17.21 14.67 4.27
CA GLY A 81 -17.36 15.38 3.00
C GLY A 81 -16.05 15.69 2.28
N LYS A 82 -14.88 15.38 2.87
CA LYS A 82 -13.59 15.59 2.22
C LYS A 82 -13.37 14.65 1.05
N LYS A 83 -12.80 15.17 -0.02
CA LYS A 83 -12.57 14.44 -1.27
C LYS A 83 -11.13 13.96 -1.38
N ARG A 84 -10.95 12.82 -2.06
CA ARG A 84 -9.66 12.25 -2.37
C ARG A 84 -9.68 11.61 -3.76
N SER A 85 -8.67 11.93 -4.56
CA SER A 85 -8.41 11.30 -5.86
C SER A 85 -7.14 10.48 -5.76
N GLN A 86 -7.19 9.24 -6.22
CA GLN A 86 -6.07 8.32 -6.14
C GLN A 86 -6.04 7.35 -7.32
N TYR A 87 -4.91 6.72 -7.56
CA TYR A 87 -4.74 5.63 -8.53
C TYR A 87 -4.32 4.35 -7.83
N ILE A 88 -4.70 3.20 -8.40
CA ILE A 88 -4.10 1.93 -8.02
C ILE A 88 -2.67 1.91 -8.56
N SER A 89 -1.67 2.01 -7.70
CA SER A 89 -0.26 2.09 -8.10
C SER A 89 0.48 0.75 -8.03
N VAL A 90 -0.03 -0.20 -7.24
CA VAL A 90 0.50 -1.56 -7.14
C VAL A 90 -0.65 -2.52 -6.92
N ILE A 91 -0.63 -3.65 -7.63
CA ILE A 91 -1.39 -4.86 -7.32
C ILE A 91 -0.40 -6.01 -7.40
N ASP A 92 -0.06 -6.59 -6.27
CA ASP A 92 0.86 -7.72 -6.17
C ASP A 92 0.13 -8.91 -5.56
N TYR A 93 -0.08 -9.94 -6.38
CA TYR A 93 -0.80 -11.16 -5.99
C TYR A 93 0.08 -12.15 -5.25
N ASP A 94 1.40 -12.06 -5.39
CA ASP A 94 2.35 -13.00 -4.77
C ASP A 94 2.54 -12.66 -3.28
N VAL A 95 2.53 -11.37 -2.95
CA VAL A 95 2.68 -10.88 -1.57
C VAL A 95 1.38 -10.27 -1.00
N PHE A 96 0.27 -10.37 -1.73
CA PHE A 96 -1.03 -9.84 -1.34
C PHE A 96 -0.98 -8.36 -0.93
N LYS A 97 -0.47 -7.53 -1.83
CA LYS A 97 -0.29 -6.09 -1.60
C LYS A 97 -1.03 -5.27 -2.65
N ILE A 98 -1.78 -4.28 -2.20
CA ILE A 98 -2.36 -3.23 -3.05
C ILE A 98 -1.97 -1.86 -2.50
N CYS A 99 -1.51 -0.98 -3.39
CA CYS A 99 -1.18 0.40 -3.03
C CYS A 99 -2.00 1.38 -3.87
N TYR A 100 -2.36 2.46 -3.22
CA TYR A 100 -3.03 3.60 -3.83
C TYR A 100 -2.13 4.83 -3.73
N PHE A 101 -1.83 5.43 -4.86
CA PHE A 101 -1.10 6.69 -4.93
C PHE A 101 -2.12 7.83 -4.93
N VAL A 102 -2.15 8.57 -3.86
CA VAL A 102 -3.05 9.71 -3.68
C VAL A 102 -2.43 10.94 -4.33
N ILE A 103 -3.13 11.51 -5.31
CA ILE A 103 -2.68 12.67 -6.08
C ILE A 103 -3.29 13.97 -5.60
N ARG A 104 -4.50 13.90 -5.02
CA ARG A 104 -5.22 15.03 -4.48
C ARG A 104 -6.02 14.63 -3.25
N SER A 105 -5.97 15.43 -2.21
CA SER A 105 -6.71 15.21 -0.98
C SER A 105 -6.95 16.50 -0.22
N ASP A 106 -8.17 16.73 0.19
CA ASP A 106 -8.54 17.85 1.07
C ASP A 106 -7.87 17.79 2.46
N TYR A 107 -7.23 16.65 2.81
CA TYR A 107 -6.48 16.51 4.06
C TYR A 107 -5.04 17.02 3.99
N THR A 108 -4.46 17.13 2.79
CA THR A 108 -3.02 17.35 2.60
C THR A 108 -2.68 18.57 1.76
N ASN A 109 -3.66 19.42 1.44
CA ASN A 109 -3.46 20.55 0.53
C ASN A 109 -2.76 20.13 -0.77
N ASP A 110 -3.27 19.05 -1.38
CA ASP A 110 -2.78 18.45 -2.62
C ASP A 110 -1.37 17.83 -2.54
N LYS A 111 -0.79 17.64 -1.35
CA LYS A 111 0.43 16.84 -1.21
C LYS A 111 0.15 15.37 -1.49
N GLN A 112 1.06 14.73 -2.21
CA GLN A 112 0.93 13.34 -2.64
C GLN A 112 1.44 12.36 -1.56
N TRP A 113 0.82 11.21 -1.46
CA TRP A 113 1.18 10.16 -0.52
C TRP A 113 0.72 8.78 -1.00
N VAL A 114 1.23 7.73 -0.40
CA VAL A 114 0.88 6.34 -0.71
C VAL A 114 0.16 5.72 0.47
N TYR A 115 -0.83 4.94 0.16
CA TYR A 115 -1.66 4.22 1.10
C TYR A 115 -1.69 2.74 0.67
N ALA A 116 -1.39 1.84 1.58
CA ALA A 116 -1.19 0.44 1.27
C ALA A 116 -1.98 -0.50 2.19
N PHE A 117 -2.45 -1.59 1.61
CA PHE A 117 -2.90 -2.79 2.31
C PHE A 117 -1.96 -3.94 1.98
N GLU A 118 -1.57 -4.70 3.00
CA GLU A 118 -0.83 -5.94 2.85
C GLU A 118 -1.52 -7.03 3.68
N VAL A 119 -1.55 -8.27 3.16
CA VAL A 119 -2.14 -9.41 3.87
C VAL A 119 -1.08 -10.49 4.03
N HIS A 120 -0.65 -10.73 5.25
CA HIS A 120 0.38 -11.70 5.58
C HIS A 120 -0.25 -12.99 6.15
N PRO A 121 -0.01 -14.17 5.54
CA PRO A 121 -0.44 -15.44 6.10
C PRO A 121 0.17 -15.66 7.50
N LYS A 122 -0.65 -16.08 8.47
CA LYS A 122 -0.23 -16.49 9.83
C LYS A 122 -0.64 -17.93 10.12
N GLY A 123 -0.85 -18.72 9.05
CA GLY A 123 -1.33 -20.08 9.09
C GLY A 123 -2.53 -20.29 8.18
N TYR A 124 -3.09 -21.49 8.19
CA TYR A 124 -4.11 -21.90 7.21
C TYR A 124 -5.43 -21.09 7.29
N LYS A 125 -5.87 -20.75 8.53
CA LYS A 125 -7.13 -20.04 8.78
C LYS A 125 -6.92 -18.71 9.52
N LYS A 126 -5.76 -18.11 9.35
CA LYS A 126 -5.40 -16.88 10.06
C LYS A 126 -4.47 -16.02 9.20
N CYS A 127 -4.70 -14.72 9.19
CA CYS A 127 -3.81 -13.76 8.53
C CYS A 127 -3.69 -12.48 9.35
N GLU A 128 -2.67 -11.70 9.03
CA GLU A 128 -2.49 -10.34 9.52
C GLU A 128 -2.69 -9.36 8.35
N VAL A 129 -3.52 -8.36 8.55
CA VAL A 129 -3.66 -7.25 7.61
C VAL A 129 -2.88 -6.07 8.16
N VAL A 130 -2.05 -5.47 7.32
CA VAL A 130 -1.27 -4.27 7.61
C VAL A 130 -1.78 -3.13 6.76
N LEU A 131 -2.13 -2.03 7.39
CA LEU A 131 -2.56 -0.78 6.80
C LEU A 131 -1.46 0.24 6.99
N SER A 132 -0.97 0.85 5.92
CA SER A 132 0.19 1.74 5.99
C SER A 132 -0.02 3.01 5.18
N VAL A 133 0.49 4.13 5.67
CA VAL A 133 0.64 5.38 4.93
C VAL A 133 2.12 5.69 4.79
N TYR A 134 2.56 5.92 3.56
CA TYR A 134 3.89 6.41 3.23
C TYR A 134 3.75 7.82 2.67
N ASN A 135 4.40 8.76 3.29
CA ASN A 135 4.44 10.15 2.83
C ASN A 135 5.88 10.54 2.52
N GLY A 136 6.05 11.33 1.47
CA GLY A 136 7.34 11.96 1.15
C GLY A 136 7.54 13.30 1.87
N PHE A 137 6.81 13.56 2.96
CA PHE A 137 6.82 14.84 3.67
C PHE A 137 7.54 14.72 5.00
N ASP A 138 8.19 15.79 5.42
CA ASP A 138 8.92 15.82 6.68
C ASP A 138 7.98 15.71 7.89
N GLU A 139 6.78 16.30 7.81
CA GLU A 139 5.79 16.22 8.88
C GLU A 139 4.36 16.03 8.35
N LEU A 140 3.60 15.18 9.04
CA LEU A 140 2.16 15.02 8.84
C LEU A 140 1.41 16.00 9.74
N SER A 141 0.44 16.72 9.20
CA SER A 141 -0.42 17.57 10.02
C SER A 141 -1.22 16.74 11.04
N PRO A 142 -1.53 17.31 12.21
CA PRO A 142 -2.36 16.63 13.21
C PRO A 142 -3.72 16.18 12.65
N GLU A 143 -4.34 16.99 11.79
CA GLU A 143 -5.61 16.68 11.14
C GLU A 143 -5.49 15.47 10.22
N PHE A 144 -4.40 15.39 9.42
CA PHE A 144 -4.14 14.26 8.56
C PHE A 144 -3.93 12.97 9.38
N LYS A 145 -3.10 13.03 10.42
CA LYS A 145 -2.86 11.87 11.32
C LYS A 145 -4.16 11.39 11.94
N LYS A 146 -4.98 12.31 12.45
CA LYS A 146 -6.29 11.99 13.04
C LYS A 146 -7.22 11.35 12.02
N GLY A 147 -7.42 11.97 10.85
CA GLY A 147 -8.31 11.47 9.81
C GLY A 147 -7.92 10.07 9.31
N MET A 148 -6.63 9.84 9.05
CA MET A 148 -6.15 8.51 8.61
C MET A 148 -6.25 7.46 9.71
N THR A 149 -6.02 7.85 10.97
CA THR A 149 -6.19 6.95 12.11
C THR A 149 -7.65 6.50 12.23
N GLU A 150 -8.59 7.42 12.15
CA GLU A 150 -10.04 7.14 12.20
C GLU A 150 -10.51 6.30 11.00
N GLU A 151 -9.97 6.55 9.80
CA GLU A 151 -10.24 5.71 8.61
C GLU A 151 -9.74 4.28 8.84
N PHE A 152 -8.51 4.10 9.32
CA PHE A 152 -7.95 2.78 9.62
C PHE A 152 -8.74 2.05 10.70
N ASP A 153 -9.19 2.72 11.75
CA ASP A 153 -10.03 2.13 12.80
C ASP A 153 -11.38 1.67 12.25
N THR A 154 -11.96 2.44 11.34
CA THR A 154 -13.20 2.06 10.65
C THR A 154 -12.99 0.81 9.80
N ILE A 155 -11.89 0.76 9.02
CA ILE A 155 -11.53 -0.39 8.20
C ILE A 155 -11.31 -1.64 9.07
N ILE A 156 -10.51 -1.53 10.12
CA ILE A 156 -10.22 -2.62 11.06
C ILE A 156 -11.51 -3.18 11.65
N THR A 157 -12.37 -2.32 12.17
CA THR A 157 -13.66 -2.72 12.75
C THR A 157 -14.55 -3.46 11.74
N SER A 158 -14.59 -2.97 10.50
CA SER A 158 -15.37 -3.58 9.41
C SER A 158 -14.82 -4.95 9.02
N LEU A 159 -13.48 -5.08 8.90
CA LEU A 159 -12.84 -6.35 8.59
C LEU A 159 -13.01 -7.37 9.72
N GLN A 160 -12.90 -6.95 10.99
CA GLN A 160 -13.18 -7.82 12.14
C GLN A 160 -14.61 -8.34 12.14
N LYS A 161 -15.57 -7.50 11.80
CA LYS A 161 -16.98 -7.90 11.70
C LYS A 161 -17.20 -8.89 10.56
N LYS A 162 -16.52 -8.71 9.44
CA LYS A 162 -16.65 -9.55 8.23
C LYS A 162 -15.98 -10.92 8.39
N PHE A 163 -14.85 -11.00 9.09
CA PHE A 163 -13.99 -12.18 9.21
C PHE A 163 -13.86 -12.70 10.65
N LYS A 164 -15.00 -12.74 11.35
CA LYS A 164 -15.13 -13.32 12.71
C LYS A 164 -14.87 -14.81 12.74
#